data_6e21ce857579d16a9627ac2fcde929ef
#
_entry.id   6e21ce857579d16a9627ac2fcde929ef
#
_cell.length_a   1.000
_cell.length_b   1.000
_cell.length_c   1.000
_cell.angle_alpha   90.00
_cell.angle_beta   90.00
_cell.angle_gamma   90.00
#
_symmetry.space_group_name_H-M   'P 1'
#
loop_
_entity.id
_entity.type
_entity.pdbx_description
1 polymer ?
#
loop_
_entity_poly.entity_id
_entity_poly.type
_entity_poly.pdbx_seq_one_letter_code
_entity_poly.pdbx_strand_id
1 'polypeptide(L)'
;LYPIDGDDYPILRDALDKLQLNDAALVYEPETSVALGFGFRCGFLGLLHMEIVRERLEREFNLSLISTAPNVVYRVFLEDGSEKIVTNPSEYPNGKVARVLEPIVKATILSPSDYIGTIMELCQSRRGTLGGMDYLSEDRVEIRYTLPLAEIVFDFFDQLKSRTKGYASLDYEPIGEAEGDLVKVDILLQGDTVDAFSSIVHRDKSYPYGVMMTTKLRELIPRQQFEVPIQAAIGAKIIARENIRAIRKDVLAKCYGGDITRKRKLLEKQKEGKKRMKMVGKVEVPQEAFIAALSTNSDGESGKTKK
;
A
#
# COMPACT_ATOMS: atom_id res chain seq x y z
N LEU A 1 7.85 2.45 -10.10
CA LEU A 1 9.21 2.67 -9.63
C LEU A 1 9.57 4.15 -9.72
N TYR A 2 10.06 4.73 -8.63
CA TYR A 2 10.47 6.13 -8.56
C TYR A 2 11.88 6.22 -8.00
N PRO A 3 12.75 7.05 -8.56
CA PRO A 3 14.07 7.29 -7.96
C PRO A 3 13.90 8.10 -6.67
N ILE A 4 14.73 7.84 -5.68
CA ILE A 4 14.76 8.61 -4.43
C ILE A 4 15.24 10.04 -4.72
N ASP A 5 16.27 10.18 -5.55
CA ASP A 5 16.70 11.46 -6.05
C ASP A 5 16.06 11.75 -7.40
N GLY A 6 15.35 12.88 -7.53
CA GLY A 6 14.70 13.26 -8.78
C GLY A 6 15.67 13.44 -9.95
N ASP A 7 16.93 13.77 -9.65
CA ASP A 7 17.98 13.92 -10.66
C ASP A 7 18.40 12.58 -11.29
N ASP A 8 18.09 11.46 -10.64
CA ASP A 8 18.35 10.10 -11.15
C ASP A 8 17.30 9.60 -12.16
N TYR A 9 16.23 10.36 -12.43
CA TYR A 9 15.21 9.96 -13.39
C TYR A 9 15.74 9.62 -14.79
N PRO A 10 16.65 10.41 -15.40
CA PRO A 10 17.27 10.04 -16.69
C PRO A 10 18.08 8.75 -16.61
N ILE A 11 18.78 8.53 -15.48
CA ILE A 11 19.59 7.33 -15.26
C ILE A 11 18.69 6.10 -15.14
N LEU A 12 17.57 6.22 -14.42
CA LEU A 12 16.57 5.16 -14.28
C LEU A 12 15.98 4.79 -15.64
N ARG A 13 15.66 5.77 -16.49
CA ARG A 13 15.18 5.52 -17.85
C ARG A 13 16.18 4.71 -18.68
N ASP A 14 17.44 5.18 -18.73
CA ASP A 14 18.49 4.52 -19.49
C ASP A 14 18.79 3.10 -18.95
N ALA A 15 18.63 2.89 -17.65
CA ALA A 15 18.76 1.57 -17.02
C ALA A 15 17.63 0.64 -17.42
N LEU A 16 16.38 1.11 -17.41
CA LEU A 16 15.21 0.33 -17.86
C LEU A 16 15.31 -0.03 -19.34
N ASP A 17 15.73 0.90 -20.20
CA ASP A 17 16.00 0.66 -21.63
C ASP A 17 17.01 -0.49 -21.82
N LYS A 18 18.12 -0.47 -21.06
CA LYS A 18 19.13 -1.52 -21.11
C LYS A 18 18.65 -2.86 -20.59
N LEU A 19 17.87 -2.86 -19.51
CA LEU A 19 17.30 -4.10 -18.96
C LEU A 19 16.31 -4.72 -19.93
N GLN A 20 15.47 -3.92 -20.60
CA GLN A 20 14.48 -4.39 -21.56
C GLN A 20 15.12 -5.12 -22.78
N LEU A 21 16.34 -4.74 -23.16
CA LEU A 21 17.08 -5.47 -24.23
C LEU A 21 17.33 -6.94 -23.88
N ASN A 22 17.46 -7.26 -22.60
CA ASN A 22 17.73 -8.62 -22.11
C ASN A 22 16.50 -9.29 -21.49
N ASP A 23 15.45 -8.52 -21.26
CA ASP A 23 14.22 -8.95 -20.59
C ASP A 23 13.00 -8.42 -21.34
N ALA A 24 12.57 -9.18 -22.35
CA ALA A 24 11.43 -8.81 -23.18
C ALA A 24 10.08 -8.79 -22.44
N ALA A 25 10.02 -9.34 -21.21
CA ALA A 25 8.84 -9.32 -20.37
C ALA A 25 8.71 -8.03 -19.56
N LEU A 26 9.80 -7.27 -19.41
CA LEU A 26 9.76 -5.97 -18.75
C LEU A 26 9.11 -4.93 -19.68
N VAL A 27 7.96 -4.42 -19.25
CA VAL A 27 7.27 -3.33 -19.91
C VAL A 27 7.25 -2.14 -18.98
N TYR A 28 7.51 -0.95 -19.48
CA TYR A 28 7.46 0.26 -18.66
C TYR A 28 6.98 1.47 -19.46
N GLU A 29 6.37 2.40 -18.77
CA GLU A 29 5.91 3.69 -19.30
C GLU A 29 6.17 4.81 -18.30
N PRO A 30 6.43 6.05 -18.75
CA PRO A 30 6.59 7.18 -17.85
C PRO A 30 5.34 7.41 -17.00
N GLU A 31 5.54 7.69 -15.71
CA GLU A 31 4.48 8.04 -14.78
C GLU A 31 4.89 9.21 -13.90
N THR A 32 3.91 9.98 -13.44
CA THR A 32 4.14 11.11 -12.54
C THR A 32 3.24 10.99 -11.33
N SER A 33 3.84 11.06 -10.14
CA SER A 33 3.13 11.16 -8.87
C SER A 33 3.30 12.56 -8.30
N VAL A 34 2.24 13.13 -7.73
CA VAL A 34 2.30 14.42 -7.04
C VAL A 34 3.21 14.34 -5.81
N ALA A 35 3.26 13.17 -5.16
CA ALA A 35 4.05 12.95 -3.96
C ALA A 35 5.50 12.53 -4.23
N LEU A 36 5.73 11.71 -5.28
CA LEU A 36 7.03 11.08 -5.57
C LEU A 36 7.76 11.68 -6.77
N GLY A 37 7.11 12.56 -7.54
CA GLY A 37 7.69 13.16 -8.73
C GLY A 37 7.62 12.25 -9.96
N PHE A 38 8.67 12.29 -10.81
CA PHE A 38 8.74 11.50 -12.03
C PHE A 38 9.26 10.10 -11.77
N GLY A 39 8.65 9.10 -12.41
CA GLY A 39 9.02 7.70 -12.32
C GLY A 39 8.51 6.90 -13.51
N PHE A 40 8.44 5.59 -13.34
CA PHE A 40 7.97 4.67 -14.37
C PHE A 40 6.97 3.67 -13.78
N ARG A 41 5.89 3.46 -14.49
CA ARG A 41 5.00 2.33 -14.28
C ARG A 41 5.61 1.13 -15.00
N CYS A 42 5.88 0.07 -14.25
CA CYS A 42 6.50 -1.13 -14.78
C CYS A 42 5.52 -2.31 -14.70
N GLY A 43 5.46 -3.10 -15.76
CA GLY A 43 4.76 -4.37 -15.79
C GLY A 43 5.73 -5.54 -15.60
N PHE A 44 5.35 -6.49 -14.75
CA PHE A 44 6.16 -7.65 -14.40
C PHE A 44 5.36 -8.94 -14.54
N LEU A 45 6.03 -10.06 -14.77
CA LEU A 45 5.42 -11.39 -14.81
C LEU A 45 4.95 -11.89 -13.44
N GLY A 46 5.46 -11.29 -12.36
CA GLY A 46 5.13 -11.62 -10.97
C GLY A 46 6.11 -10.95 -10.00
N LEU A 47 5.94 -11.19 -8.69
CA LEU A 47 6.75 -10.57 -7.64
C LEU A 47 8.24 -10.87 -7.78
N LEU A 48 8.61 -12.12 -8.03
CA LEU A 48 10.01 -12.51 -8.19
C LEU A 48 10.67 -11.75 -9.35
N HIS A 49 9.97 -11.57 -10.45
CA HIS A 49 10.46 -10.79 -11.58
C HIS A 49 10.67 -9.32 -11.18
N MET A 50 9.72 -8.74 -10.46
CA MET A 50 9.82 -7.36 -9.93
C MET A 50 11.02 -7.21 -9.00
N GLU A 51 11.24 -8.15 -8.08
CA GLU A 51 12.38 -8.12 -7.16
C GLU A 51 13.72 -8.22 -7.88
N ILE A 52 13.83 -9.13 -8.87
CA ILE A 52 15.04 -9.28 -9.67
C ILE A 52 15.34 -7.98 -10.44
N VAL A 53 14.36 -7.41 -11.12
CA VAL A 53 14.53 -6.16 -11.87
C VAL A 53 14.93 -5.02 -10.93
N ARG A 54 14.27 -4.88 -9.77
CA ARG A 54 14.62 -3.87 -8.78
C ARG A 54 16.05 -4.05 -8.27
N GLU A 55 16.43 -5.26 -7.87
CA GLU A 55 17.77 -5.56 -7.37
C GLU A 55 18.85 -5.28 -8.44
N ARG A 56 18.56 -5.59 -9.70
CA ARG A 56 19.46 -5.25 -10.81
C ARG A 56 19.60 -3.74 -11.00
N LEU A 57 18.52 -2.98 -10.95
CA LEU A 57 18.54 -1.51 -11.02
C LEU A 57 19.38 -0.92 -9.87
N GLU A 58 19.22 -1.43 -8.66
CA GLU A 58 19.96 -0.99 -7.49
C GLU A 58 21.45 -1.34 -7.57
N ARG A 59 21.79 -2.57 -7.97
CA ARG A 59 23.17 -3.07 -7.96
C ARG A 59 24.00 -2.71 -9.21
N GLU A 60 23.38 -2.84 -10.40
CA GLU A 60 24.11 -2.63 -11.66
C GLU A 60 24.22 -1.14 -12.02
N PHE A 61 23.20 -0.35 -11.63
CA PHE A 61 23.11 1.08 -11.99
C PHE A 61 23.24 2.02 -10.78
N ASN A 62 23.43 1.46 -9.59
CA ASN A 62 23.59 2.19 -8.32
C ASN A 62 22.43 3.17 -8.06
N LEU A 63 21.21 2.78 -8.39
CA LEU A 63 20.00 3.55 -8.17
C LEU A 63 19.39 3.22 -6.82
N SER A 64 18.87 4.24 -6.14
CA SER A 64 18.02 4.05 -4.95
C SER A 64 16.57 4.29 -5.33
N LEU A 65 15.72 3.27 -5.18
CA LEU A 65 14.37 3.26 -5.74
C LEU A 65 13.29 3.12 -4.68
N ILE A 66 12.17 3.80 -4.91
CA ILE A 66 10.90 3.59 -4.22
C ILE A 66 9.99 2.75 -5.12
N SER A 67 9.55 1.59 -4.62
CA SER A 67 8.53 0.79 -5.28
C SER A 67 7.20 1.05 -4.59
N THR A 68 6.19 1.43 -5.35
CA THR A 68 4.81 1.47 -4.86
C THR A 68 4.19 0.08 -4.85
N ALA A 69 3.08 -0.09 -4.15
CA ALA A 69 2.37 -1.35 -4.13
C ALA A 69 1.96 -1.79 -5.54
N PRO A 70 2.11 -3.08 -5.89
CA PRO A 70 1.66 -3.58 -7.18
C PRO A 70 0.15 -3.46 -7.30
N ASN A 71 -0.31 -3.00 -8.46
CA ASN A 71 -1.71 -2.89 -8.81
C ASN A 71 -2.08 -3.87 -9.92
N VAL A 72 -3.32 -4.28 -9.94
CA VAL A 72 -3.93 -5.00 -11.07
C VAL A 72 -4.75 -4.03 -11.90
N VAL A 73 -5.08 -4.44 -13.12
CA VAL A 73 -5.93 -3.64 -14.01
C VAL A 73 -7.39 -3.91 -13.67
N TYR A 74 -8.16 -2.86 -13.41
CA TYR A 74 -9.60 -2.93 -13.15
C TYR A 74 -10.38 -2.34 -14.31
N ARG A 75 -11.57 -2.88 -14.58
CA ARG A 75 -12.55 -2.29 -15.50
C ARG A 75 -13.71 -1.73 -14.70
N VAL A 76 -13.86 -0.42 -14.74
CA VAL A 76 -14.86 0.31 -13.97
C VAL A 76 -15.96 0.78 -14.90
N PHE A 77 -17.20 0.43 -14.59
CA PHE A 77 -18.40 0.86 -15.32
C PHE A 77 -19.13 1.92 -14.50
N LEU A 78 -19.40 3.05 -15.11
CA LEU A 78 -20.16 4.14 -14.50
C LEU A 78 -21.66 3.99 -14.74
N GLU A 79 -22.48 4.69 -13.94
CA GLU A 79 -23.94 4.69 -14.13
C GLU A 79 -24.41 5.24 -15.49
N ASP A 80 -23.60 6.06 -16.15
CA ASP A 80 -23.85 6.59 -17.49
C ASP A 80 -23.58 5.58 -18.62
N GLY A 81 -23.14 4.37 -18.27
CA GLY A 81 -22.79 3.29 -19.20
C GLY A 81 -21.38 3.37 -19.76
N SER A 82 -20.58 4.38 -19.40
CA SER A 82 -19.19 4.48 -19.82
C SER A 82 -18.30 3.46 -19.08
N GLU A 83 -17.29 2.97 -19.80
CA GLU A 83 -16.28 2.04 -19.27
C GLU A 83 -14.95 2.78 -19.16
N LYS A 84 -14.24 2.54 -18.04
CA LYS A 84 -12.89 3.05 -17.81
C LYS A 84 -11.98 1.95 -17.35
N ILE A 85 -10.84 1.80 -18.02
CA ILE A 85 -9.76 0.93 -17.56
C ILE A 85 -8.95 1.72 -16.54
N VAL A 86 -8.79 1.17 -15.35
CA VAL A 86 -8.09 1.78 -14.22
C VAL A 86 -6.88 0.95 -13.88
N THR A 87 -5.72 1.51 -14.13
CA THR A 87 -4.41 0.89 -13.85
C THR A 87 -3.73 1.51 -12.64
N ASN A 88 -4.13 2.74 -12.28
CA ASN A 88 -3.64 3.47 -11.13
C ASN A 88 -4.83 3.92 -10.26
N PRO A 89 -4.77 3.77 -8.92
CA PRO A 89 -5.83 4.23 -8.03
C PRO A 89 -6.20 5.71 -8.21
N SER A 90 -5.25 6.57 -8.61
CA SER A 90 -5.52 7.99 -8.90
C SER A 90 -6.50 8.21 -10.04
N GLU A 91 -6.57 7.27 -10.99
CA GLU A 91 -7.45 7.30 -12.15
C GLU A 91 -8.88 6.81 -11.85
N TYR A 92 -9.10 6.26 -10.64
CA TYR A 92 -10.41 5.76 -10.24
C TYR A 92 -11.45 6.88 -10.30
N PRO A 93 -12.59 6.68 -10.98
CA PRO A 93 -13.55 7.75 -11.21
C PRO A 93 -14.18 8.25 -9.91
N ASN A 94 -14.33 9.57 -9.79
CA ASN A 94 -15.02 10.22 -8.68
C ASN A 94 -16.56 10.19 -8.83
N GLY A 95 -17.08 9.67 -9.96
CA GLY A 95 -18.49 9.53 -10.24
C GLY A 95 -19.13 8.32 -9.57
N LYS A 96 -20.42 8.15 -9.80
CA LYS A 96 -21.13 6.95 -9.34
C LYS A 96 -20.72 5.75 -10.16
N VAL A 97 -20.09 4.79 -9.51
CA VAL A 97 -19.66 3.53 -10.09
C VAL A 97 -20.81 2.54 -10.01
N ALA A 98 -21.18 1.96 -11.16
CA ALA A 98 -22.20 0.94 -11.26
C ALA A 98 -21.65 -0.45 -10.88
N ARG A 99 -20.48 -0.82 -11.43
CA ARG A 99 -19.80 -2.09 -11.14
C ARG A 99 -18.30 -1.99 -11.44
N VAL A 100 -17.52 -2.83 -10.80
CA VAL A 100 -16.09 -2.98 -11.05
C VAL A 100 -15.79 -4.44 -11.35
N LEU A 101 -15.06 -4.70 -12.43
CA LEU A 101 -14.52 -6.02 -12.74
C LEU A 101 -13.06 -6.07 -12.32
N GLU A 102 -12.70 -7.16 -11.66
CA GLU A 102 -11.32 -7.49 -11.23
C GLU A 102 -10.85 -8.79 -11.88
N PRO A 103 -9.54 -8.89 -12.21
CA PRO A 103 -8.98 -10.11 -12.78
C PRO A 103 -9.01 -11.24 -11.75
N ILE A 104 -9.42 -12.42 -12.21
CA ILE A 104 -9.55 -13.64 -11.41
C ILE A 104 -8.57 -14.68 -11.92
N VAL A 105 -7.98 -15.40 -10.99
CA VAL A 105 -7.06 -16.50 -11.28
C VAL A 105 -7.55 -17.80 -10.64
N LYS A 106 -7.19 -18.90 -11.27
CA LYS A 106 -7.25 -20.23 -10.70
C LYS A 106 -5.88 -20.53 -10.10
N ALA A 107 -5.83 -20.63 -8.79
CA ALA A 107 -4.65 -20.98 -8.01
C ALA A 107 -4.65 -22.49 -7.74
N THR A 108 -3.55 -23.16 -8.05
CA THR A 108 -3.30 -24.56 -7.74
C THR A 108 -2.19 -24.65 -6.71
N ILE A 109 -2.53 -25.18 -5.54
CA ILE A 109 -1.62 -25.28 -4.39
C ILE A 109 -1.33 -26.74 -4.12
N LEU A 110 -0.04 -27.10 -4.20
CA LEU A 110 0.44 -28.45 -3.83
C LEU A 110 1.07 -28.39 -2.44
N SER A 111 0.63 -29.27 -1.53
CA SER A 111 1.09 -29.24 -0.14
C SER A 111 0.98 -30.64 0.50
N PRO A 112 1.73 -30.89 1.59
CA PRO A 112 1.41 -32.00 2.50
C PRO A 112 0.00 -31.83 3.10
N SER A 113 -0.66 -32.96 3.35
CA SER A 113 -2.04 -32.99 3.89
C SER A 113 -2.20 -32.30 5.24
N ASP A 114 -1.15 -32.26 6.05
CA ASP A 114 -1.14 -31.60 7.37
C ASP A 114 -1.47 -30.09 7.31
N TYR A 115 -1.24 -29.45 6.17
CA TYR A 115 -1.43 -28.01 6.02
C TYR A 115 -2.75 -27.60 5.35
N ILE A 116 -3.64 -28.57 5.02
CA ILE A 116 -4.92 -28.30 4.33
C ILE A 116 -5.71 -27.21 5.03
N GLY A 117 -5.94 -27.34 6.35
CA GLY A 117 -6.73 -26.37 7.12
C GLY A 117 -6.14 -24.96 7.08
N THR A 118 -4.83 -24.86 7.22
CA THR A 118 -4.10 -23.57 7.19
C THR A 118 -4.16 -22.91 5.82
N ILE A 119 -4.06 -23.71 4.75
CA ILE A 119 -4.16 -23.21 3.36
C ILE A 119 -5.58 -22.74 3.07
N MET A 120 -6.59 -23.52 3.49
CA MET A 120 -8.00 -23.15 3.32
C MET A 120 -8.32 -21.84 4.04
N GLU A 121 -7.87 -21.68 5.28
CA GLU A 121 -8.04 -20.43 6.03
C GLU A 121 -7.38 -19.24 5.32
N LEU A 122 -6.14 -19.41 4.84
CA LEU A 122 -5.46 -18.37 4.08
C LEU A 122 -6.24 -17.99 2.82
N CYS A 123 -6.64 -18.94 2.00
CA CYS A 123 -7.38 -18.70 0.76
C CYS A 123 -8.75 -18.04 1.02
N GLN A 124 -9.48 -18.49 2.04
CA GLN A 124 -10.75 -17.88 2.43
C GLN A 124 -10.58 -16.42 2.89
N SER A 125 -9.54 -16.13 3.68
CA SER A 125 -9.23 -14.75 4.09
C SER A 125 -8.92 -13.82 2.91
N ARG A 126 -8.55 -14.41 1.76
CA ARG A 126 -8.25 -13.73 0.48
C ARG A 126 -9.41 -13.80 -0.52
N ARG A 127 -10.62 -13.94 -0.05
CA ARG A 127 -11.86 -14.03 -0.88
C ARG A 127 -11.85 -15.22 -1.86
N GLY A 128 -11.09 -16.27 -1.52
CA GLY A 128 -10.96 -17.45 -2.37
C GLY A 128 -12.20 -18.34 -2.29
N THR A 129 -12.58 -18.87 -3.44
CA THR A 129 -13.62 -19.90 -3.58
C THR A 129 -12.96 -21.24 -3.90
N LEU A 130 -13.22 -22.26 -3.09
CA LEU A 130 -12.69 -23.61 -3.31
C LEU A 130 -13.25 -24.20 -4.60
N GLY A 131 -12.38 -24.55 -5.53
CA GLY A 131 -12.73 -25.20 -6.80
C GLY A 131 -12.65 -26.73 -6.75
N GLY A 132 -11.84 -27.26 -5.84
CA GLY A 132 -11.66 -28.70 -5.67
C GLY A 132 -10.40 -29.05 -4.89
N MET A 133 -10.32 -30.31 -4.48
CA MET A 133 -9.19 -30.86 -3.77
C MET A 133 -9.01 -32.32 -4.14
N ASP A 134 -7.80 -32.69 -4.58
CA ASP A 134 -7.46 -34.04 -4.99
C ASP A 134 -6.21 -34.53 -4.24
N TYR A 135 -6.27 -35.74 -3.71
CA TYR A 135 -5.12 -36.40 -3.09
C TYR A 135 -4.26 -37.04 -4.16
N LEU A 136 -3.03 -36.58 -4.31
CA LEU A 136 -2.06 -37.13 -5.24
C LEU A 136 -1.35 -38.37 -4.67
N SER A 137 -1.23 -38.41 -3.33
CA SER A 137 -0.73 -39.54 -2.54
C SER A 137 -1.33 -39.46 -1.13
N GLU A 138 -1.01 -40.43 -0.25
CA GLU A 138 -1.47 -40.41 1.16
C GLU A 138 -1.07 -39.11 1.88
N ASP A 139 0.10 -38.55 1.56
CA ASP A 139 0.69 -37.39 2.25
C ASP A 139 0.61 -36.08 1.44
N ARG A 140 0.16 -36.10 0.18
CA ARG A 140 0.14 -34.92 -0.69
C ARG A 140 -1.22 -34.63 -1.28
N VAL A 141 -1.57 -33.35 -1.26
CA VAL A 141 -2.83 -32.85 -1.76
C VAL A 141 -2.61 -31.71 -2.76
N GLU A 142 -3.42 -31.69 -3.80
CA GLU A 142 -3.61 -30.57 -4.71
C GLU A 142 -4.92 -29.86 -4.33
N ILE A 143 -4.83 -28.57 -4.03
CA ILE A 143 -5.97 -27.75 -3.65
C ILE A 143 -6.14 -26.65 -4.71
N ARG A 144 -7.30 -26.55 -5.31
CA ARG A 144 -7.61 -25.54 -6.33
C ARG A 144 -8.55 -24.50 -5.76
N TYR A 145 -8.17 -23.24 -5.92
CA TYR A 145 -8.96 -22.08 -5.54
C TYR A 145 -9.13 -21.12 -6.70
N THR A 146 -10.29 -20.47 -6.76
CA THR A 146 -10.49 -19.27 -7.56
C THR A 146 -10.29 -18.07 -6.66
N LEU A 147 -9.38 -17.16 -7.04
CA LEU A 147 -8.97 -16.01 -6.23
C LEU A 147 -8.88 -14.75 -7.09
N PRO A 148 -9.22 -13.58 -6.56
CA PRO A 148 -8.88 -12.32 -7.21
C PRO A 148 -7.35 -12.14 -7.28
N LEU A 149 -6.84 -11.74 -8.45
CA LEU A 149 -5.40 -11.57 -8.65
C LEU A 149 -4.80 -10.56 -7.65
N ALA A 150 -5.52 -9.49 -7.35
CA ALA A 150 -5.09 -8.48 -6.38
C ALA A 150 -4.79 -9.05 -4.98
N GLU A 151 -5.43 -10.15 -4.59
CA GLU A 151 -5.22 -10.80 -3.30
C GLU A 151 -3.99 -11.71 -3.26
N ILE A 152 -3.45 -12.08 -4.44
CA ILE A 152 -2.29 -12.97 -4.58
C ILE A 152 -1.00 -12.18 -4.74
N VAL A 153 -1.06 -11.08 -5.52
CA VAL A 153 0.14 -10.36 -5.98
C VAL A 153 0.97 -9.77 -4.83
N PHE A 154 0.39 -9.61 -3.65
CA PHE A 154 1.04 -8.87 -2.57
C PHE A 154 1.90 -9.77 -1.65
N ASP A 155 1.31 -10.43 -0.70
CA ASP A 155 2.00 -11.18 0.35
C ASP A 155 1.52 -12.63 0.46
N PHE A 156 0.66 -13.06 -0.44
CA PHE A 156 0.03 -14.38 -0.39
C PHE A 156 1.06 -15.52 -0.45
N PHE A 157 2.03 -15.40 -1.35
CA PHE A 157 3.08 -16.42 -1.50
C PHE A 157 3.94 -16.55 -0.23
N ASP A 158 4.34 -15.42 0.35
CA ASP A 158 5.14 -15.40 1.56
C ASP A 158 4.37 -15.97 2.76
N GLN A 159 3.09 -15.61 2.88
CA GLN A 159 2.22 -16.18 3.91
C GLN A 159 1.98 -17.66 3.70
N LEU A 160 1.79 -18.11 2.46
CA LEU A 160 1.65 -19.52 2.14
C LEU A 160 2.90 -20.30 2.55
N LYS A 161 4.08 -19.82 2.17
CA LYS A 161 5.37 -20.42 2.53
C LYS A 161 5.59 -20.43 4.03
N SER A 162 5.40 -19.31 4.69
CA SER A 162 5.58 -19.19 6.14
C SER A 162 4.65 -20.14 6.92
N ARG A 163 3.37 -20.15 6.58
CA ARG A 163 2.37 -20.98 7.26
C ARG A 163 2.52 -22.49 7.00
N THR A 164 3.15 -22.86 5.88
CA THR A 164 3.41 -24.26 5.50
C THR A 164 4.86 -24.68 5.68
N LYS A 165 5.68 -23.92 6.41
CA LYS A 165 7.10 -24.15 6.64
C LYS A 165 7.89 -24.37 5.33
N GLY A 166 7.48 -23.71 4.25
CA GLY A 166 8.10 -23.81 2.93
C GLY A 166 7.64 -24.99 2.07
N TYR A 167 6.78 -25.87 2.56
CA TYR A 167 6.40 -27.07 1.83
C TYR A 167 5.39 -26.84 0.71
N ALA A 168 4.50 -25.85 0.85
CA ALA A 168 3.52 -25.58 -0.21
C ALA A 168 4.16 -24.92 -1.42
N SER A 169 3.69 -25.31 -2.61
CA SER A 169 3.97 -24.62 -3.87
C SER A 169 2.67 -24.05 -4.45
N LEU A 170 2.79 -22.92 -5.13
CA LEU A 170 1.69 -22.21 -5.75
C LEU A 170 1.97 -22.06 -7.25
N ASP A 171 0.99 -22.41 -8.05
CA ASP A 171 0.89 -22.03 -9.46
C ASP A 171 -0.46 -21.35 -9.67
N TYR A 172 -0.55 -20.39 -10.61
CA TYR A 172 -1.82 -19.75 -10.92
C TYR A 172 -1.93 -19.36 -12.39
N GLU A 173 -3.13 -19.43 -12.91
CA GLU A 173 -3.46 -19.07 -14.29
C GLU A 173 -4.63 -18.07 -14.31
N PRO A 174 -4.58 -17.01 -15.14
CA PRO A 174 -5.70 -16.12 -15.33
C PRO A 174 -6.88 -16.87 -15.98
N ILE A 175 -8.09 -16.70 -15.42
CA ILE A 175 -9.30 -17.34 -15.94
C ILE A 175 -10.38 -16.35 -16.37
N GLY A 176 -10.10 -15.06 -16.31
CA GLY A 176 -11.01 -14.00 -16.72
C GLY A 176 -11.19 -12.92 -15.67
N GLU A 177 -12.34 -12.29 -15.66
CA GLU A 177 -12.70 -11.21 -14.75
C GLU A 177 -14.00 -11.54 -14.03
N ALA A 178 -14.16 -11.05 -12.81
CA ALA A 178 -15.42 -11.14 -12.06
C ALA A 178 -15.75 -9.80 -11.42
N GLU A 179 -17.02 -9.60 -11.13
CA GLU A 179 -17.49 -8.42 -10.41
C GLU A 179 -17.08 -8.49 -8.95
N GLY A 180 -16.48 -7.37 -8.46
CA GLY A 180 -16.10 -7.20 -7.06
C GLY A 180 -16.64 -5.89 -6.49
N ASP A 181 -17.04 -5.91 -5.21
CA ASP A 181 -17.39 -4.68 -4.49
C ASP A 181 -16.13 -3.94 -4.04
N LEU A 182 -15.52 -3.25 -4.99
CA LEU A 182 -14.25 -2.56 -4.84
C LEU A 182 -14.45 -1.06 -4.64
N VAL A 183 -13.67 -0.50 -3.74
CA VAL A 183 -13.69 0.93 -3.42
C VAL A 183 -12.28 1.48 -3.40
N LYS A 184 -12.14 2.73 -3.82
CA LYS A 184 -10.89 3.47 -3.63
C LYS A 184 -10.81 3.99 -2.20
N VAL A 185 -9.72 3.70 -1.53
CA VAL A 185 -9.36 4.29 -0.23
C VAL A 185 -8.25 5.29 -0.45
N ASP A 186 -8.52 6.55 -0.16
CA ASP A 186 -7.55 7.64 -0.19
C ASP A 186 -6.98 7.88 1.20
N ILE A 187 -5.67 8.13 1.25
CA ILE A 187 -4.99 8.57 2.48
C ILE A 187 -4.73 10.06 2.39
N LEU A 188 -5.20 10.80 3.39
CA LEU A 188 -5.06 12.24 3.45
C LEU A 188 -4.13 12.63 4.60
N LEU A 189 -3.17 13.50 4.30
CA LEU A 189 -2.31 14.15 5.28
C LEU A 189 -2.71 15.63 5.36
N GLN A 190 -3.15 16.07 6.51
CA GLN A 190 -3.63 17.45 6.74
C GLN A 190 -4.81 17.89 5.85
N GLY A 191 -5.52 16.93 5.26
CA GLY A 191 -6.63 17.15 4.33
C GLY A 191 -6.27 17.00 2.86
N ASP A 192 -4.98 16.96 2.52
CA ASP A 192 -4.50 16.74 1.16
C ASP A 192 -4.31 15.26 0.89
N THR A 193 -4.82 14.78 -0.23
CA THR A 193 -4.67 13.38 -0.65
C THR A 193 -3.24 13.10 -1.10
N VAL A 194 -2.68 12.00 -0.61
CA VAL A 194 -1.38 11.49 -1.06
C VAL A 194 -1.63 10.29 -1.98
N ASP A 195 -1.50 10.52 -3.28
CA ASP A 195 -1.82 9.57 -4.34
C ASP A 195 -1.03 8.25 -4.22
N ALA A 196 0.23 8.31 -3.81
CA ALA A 196 1.09 7.15 -3.62
C ALA A 196 0.57 6.15 -2.55
N PHE A 197 -0.29 6.58 -1.64
CA PHE A 197 -0.90 5.75 -0.61
C PHE A 197 -2.35 5.36 -0.93
N SER A 198 -2.91 5.85 -2.02
CA SER A 198 -4.25 5.48 -2.46
C SER A 198 -4.25 4.03 -2.96
N SER A 199 -5.30 3.27 -2.64
CA SER A 199 -5.42 1.88 -3.04
C SER A 199 -6.87 1.53 -3.37
N ILE A 200 -7.05 0.57 -4.29
CA ILE A 200 -8.36 -0.02 -4.60
C ILE A 200 -8.44 -1.33 -3.82
N VAL A 201 -9.40 -1.43 -2.92
CA VAL A 201 -9.57 -2.57 -2.02
C VAL A 201 -11.03 -3.01 -1.99
N HIS A 202 -11.27 -4.27 -1.59
CA HIS A 202 -12.64 -4.72 -1.34
C HIS A 202 -13.28 -3.93 -0.19
N ARG A 203 -14.57 -3.62 -0.31
CA ARG A 203 -15.29 -2.78 0.66
C ARG A 203 -15.15 -3.27 2.09
N ASP A 204 -15.27 -4.58 2.32
CA ASP A 204 -15.13 -5.17 3.66
C ASP A 204 -13.74 -4.99 4.26
N LYS A 205 -12.70 -4.88 3.41
CA LYS A 205 -11.31 -4.67 3.81
C LYS A 205 -10.92 -3.19 3.90
N SER A 206 -11.78 -2.29 3.46
CA SER A 206 -11.47 -0.85 3.41
C SER A 206 -11.20 -0.23 4.78
N TYR A 207 -11.99 -0.58 5.79
CA TYR A 207 -11.79 -0.09 7.15
C TYR A 207 -10.50 -0.63 7.80
N PRO A 208 -10.24 -1.96 7.85
CA PRO A 208 -8.99 -2.47 8.40
C PRO A 208 -7.76 -1.96 7.65
N TYR A 209 -7.83 -1.82 6.32
CA TYR A 209 -6.78 -1.19 5.52
C TYR A 209 -6.53 0.28 5.94
N GLY A 210 -7.60 1.07 6.05
CA GLY A 210 -7.51 2.46 6.47
C GLY A 210 -6.90 2.63 7.87
N VAL A 211 -7.30 1.79 8.84
CA VAL A 211 -6.73 1.78 10.19
C VAL A 211 -5.25 1.40 10.17
N MET A 212 -4.89 0.35 9.45
CA MET A 212 -3.50 -0.10 9.31
C MET A 212 -2.61 1.01 8.75
N MET A 213 -3.01 1.62 7.63
CA MET A 213 -2.22 2.67 6.97
C MET A 213 -2.09 3.94 7.83
N THR A 214 -3.19 4.39 8.43
CA THR A 214 -3.14 5.59 9.30
C THR A 214 -2.29 5.37 10.55
N THR A 215 -2.33 4.17 11.14
CA THR A 215 -1.50 3.80 12.29
C THR A 215 -0.03 3.74 11.90
N LYS A 216 0.29 3.06 10.80
CA LYS A 216 1.66 2.91 10.29
C LYS A 216 2.28 4.28 9.97
N LEU A 217 1.56 5.13 9.25
CA LEU A 217 2.01 6.49 8.95
C LEU A 217 2.19 7.36 10.20
N ARG A 218 1.35 7.22 11.23
CA ARG A 218 1.53 7.93 12.50
C ARG A 218 2.83 7.55 13.20
N GLU A 219 3.27 6.31 13.07
CA GLU A 219 4.52 5.82 13.66
C GLU A 219 5.75 6.27 12.88
N LEU A 220 5.65 6.29 11.54
CA LEU A 220 6.74 6.61 10.63
C LEU A 220 6.99 8.12 10.46
N ILE A 221 5.92 8.92 10.43
CA ILE A 221 6.06 10.36 10.22
C ILE A 221 6.47 11.04 11.53
N PRO A 222 7.60 11.76 11.56
CA PRO A 222 8.07 12.44 12.77
C PRO A 222 7.12 13.56 13.17
N ARG A 223 7.08 13.84 14.49
CA ARG A 223 6.31 14.99 15.04
C ARG A 223 6.83 16.29 14.46
N GLN A 224 5.90 17.13 14.04
CA GLN A 224 6.19 18.47 13.52
C GLN A 224 5.75 19.56 14.50
N GLN A 225 5.99 20.83 14.16
CA GLN A 225 5.63 21.98 15.00
C GLN A 225 4.10 22.16 15.17
N PHE A 226 3.31 21.53 14.29
CA PHE A 226 1.85 21.52 14.28
C PHE A 226 1.31 20.10 14.30
N GLU A 227 0.03 19.96 14.58
CA GLU A 227 -0.66 18.68 14.58
C GLU A 227 -0.96 18.26 13.13
N VAL A 228 -0.60 17.01 12.78
CA VAL A 228 -0.86 16.44 11.47
C VAL A 228 -1.94 15.38 11.60
N PRO A 229 -3.17 15.64 11.16
CA PRO A 229 -4.20 14.62 11.03
C PRO A 229 -3.88 13.74 9.83
N ILE A 230 -3.94 12.42 10.04
CA ILE A 230 -3.85 11.38 9.02
C ILE A 230 -5.24 10.77 8.91
N GLN A 231 -5.80 10.70 7.72
CA GLN A 231 -7.15 10.20 7.52
C GLN A 231 -7.18 9.22 6.36
N ALA A 232 -7.99 8.17 6.50
CA ALA A 232 -8.36 7.31 5.39
C ALA A 232 -9.81 7.60 5.01
N ALA A 233 -10.08 7.75 3.72
CA ALA A 233 -11.41 8.10 3.23
C ALA A 233 -11.82 7.28 2.01
N ILE A 234 -13.12 7.06 1.87
CA ILE A 234 -13.76 6.55 0.66
C ILE A 234 -14.62 7.70 0.10
N GLY A 235 -14.15 8.31 -1.00
CA GLY A 235 -14.74 9.55 -1.49
C GLY A 235 -14.71 10.64 -0.40
N ALA A 236 -15.87 11.20 -0.04
CA ALA A 236 -15.98 12.22 1.00
C ALA A 236 -16.06 11.66 2.44
N LYS A 237 -16.23 10.33 2.60
CA LYS A 237 -16.44 9.70 3.91
C LYS A 237 -15.11 9.26 4.53
N ILE A 238 -14.76 9.88 5.66
CA ILE A 238 -13.61 9.44 6.46
C ILE A 238 -13.98 8.14 7.18
N ILE A 239 -13.15 7.09 7.00
CA ILE A 239 -13.34 5.77 7.60
C ILE A 239 -12.40 5.49 8.75
N ALA A 240 -11.18 6.09 8.74
CA ALA A 240 -10.22 5.98 9.83
C ALA A 240 -9.48 7.31 10.01
N ARG A 241 -9.01 7.58 11.23
CA ARG A 241 -8.27 8.79 11.54
C ARG A 241 -7.28 8.57 12.67
N GLU A 242 -6.07 9.06 12.47
CA GLU A 242 -5.03 9.19 13.47
C GLU A 242 -4.47 10.61 13.47
N ASN A 243 -3.80 11.00 14.57
CA ASN A 243 -3.21 12.32 14.68
C ASN A 243 -1.78 12.24 15.20
N ILE A 244 -0.85 12.89 14.49
CA ILE A 244 0.50 13.14 15.00
C ILE A 244 0.47 14.42 15.83
N ARG A 245 0.77 14.30 17.11
CA ARG A 245 0.75 15.45 18.02
C ARG A 245 1.91 16.40 17.72
N ALA A 246 1.63 17.71 17.74
CA ALA A 246 2.65 18.74 17.59
C ALA A 246 3.73 18.65 18.68
N ILE A 247 4.97 18.97 18.33
CA ILE A 247 6.04 19.20 19.28
C ILE A 247 5.63 20.38 20.17
N ARG A 248 5.64 20.18 21.49
CA ARG A 248 5.33 21.25 22.46
C ARG A 248 6.61 21.76 23.07
N LYS A 249 6.87 23.06 22.92
CA LYS A 249 7.88 23.76 23.68
C LYS A 249 7.30 24.08 25.06
N ASP A 250 8.01 23.78 26.13
CA ASP A 250 7.58 24.22 27.48
C ASP A 250 7.77 25.71 27.60
N VAL A 251 6.70 26.46 27.28
CA VAL A 251 6.69 27.92 27.36
C VAL A 251 6.52 28.41 28.80
N LEU A 252 6.23 27.52 29.76
CA LEU A 252 6.05 27.81 31.16
C LEU A 252 7.31 27.58 32.00
N ALA A 253 8.34 26.93 31.46
CA ALA A 253 9.58 26.60 32.17
C ALA A 253 10.28 27.81 32.80
N LYS A 254 10.12 29.00 32.22
CA LYS A 254 10.68 30.26 32.73
C LYS A 254 9.67 31.12 33.55
N CYS A 255 8.47 30.61 33.83
CA CYS A 255 7.46 31.29 34.59
C CYS A 255 7.55 30.89 36.07
N TYR A 256 8.48 31.49 36.79
CA TYR A 256 8.54 31.41 38.25
C TYR A 256 7.44 32.29 38.84
N GLY A 257 6.57 31.70 39.69
CA GLY A 257 5.52 32.41 40.40
C GLY A 257 4.09 32.08 39.97
N GLY A 258 3.12 32.42 40.82
CA GLY A 258 1.73 31.97 40.75
C GLY A 258 0.82 32.74 39.78
N ASP A 259 1.34 33.59 38.87
CA ASP A 259 0.49 34.31 37.91
C ASP A 259 -0.16 33.38 36.87
N ILE A 260 -1.35 32.93 37.23
CA ILE A 260 -2.19 32.04 36.41
C ILE A 260 -2.59 32.74 35.11
N THR A 261 -2.83 34.04 35.12
CA THR A 261 -3.26 34.81 33.95
C THR A 261 -2.16 34.88 32.91
N ARG A 262 -0.91 35.12 33.32
CA ARG A 262 0.25 35.13 32.43
C ARG A 262 0.51 33.74 31.81
N LYS A 263 0.42 32.67 32.62
CA LYS A 263 0.55 31.28 32.14
C LYS A 263 -0.51 30.97 31.09
N ARG A 264 -1.75 31.34 31.31
CA ARG A 264 -2.86 31.15 30.38
C ARG A 264 -2.63 31.88 29.05
N LYS A 265 -2.25 33.19 29.10
CA LYS A 265 -1.93 33.96 27.88
C LYS A 265 -0.79 33.35 27.06
N LEU A 266 0.26 32.80 27.69
CA LEU A 266 1.35 32.17 27.00
C LEU A 266 0.91 30.87 26.29
N LEU A 267 0.08 30.07 26.94
CA LEU A 267 -0.50 28.85 26.35
C LEU A 267 -1.44 29.19 25.20
N GLU A 268 -2.26 30.27 25.33
CA GLU A 268 -3.15 30.72 24.25
C GLU A 268 -2.36 31.21 23.03
N LYS A 269 -1.30 32.02 23.22
CA LYS A 269 -0.39 32.44 22.14
C LYS A 269 0.29 31.24 21.45
N GLN A 270 0.72 30.26 22.24
CA GLN A 270 1.30 29.04 21.66
C GLN A 270 0.28 28.27 20.81
N LYS A 271 -0.97 28.15 21.29
CA LYS A 271 -2.06 27.48 20.56
C LYS A 271 -2.39 28.22 19.26
N GLU A 272 -2.46 29.54 19.30
CA GLU A 272 -2.73 30.37 18.14
C GLU A 272 -1.60 30.31 17.12
N GLY A 273 -0.34 30.41 17.56
CA GLY A 273 0.84 30.23 16.70
C GLY A 273 0.86 28.88 15.99
N LYS A 274 0.54 27.80 16.68
CA LYS A 274 0.42 26.45 16.08
C LYS A 274 -0.72 26.37 15.08
N LYS A 275 -1.85 27.03 15.34
CA LYS A 275 -2.97 27.10 14.40
C LYS A 275 -2.57 27.81 13.10
N ARG A 276 -1.80 28.90 13.18
CA ARG A 276 -1.27 29.60 12.00
C ARG A 276 -0.26 28.74 11.24
N MET A 277 0.67 28.08 11.93
CA MET A 277 1.64 27.16 11.31
C MET A 277 0.96 26.01 10.59
N LYS A 278 -0.14 25.47 11.13
CA LYS A 278 -0.94 24.43 10.48
C LYS A 278 -1.56 24.88 9.15
N MET A 279 -1.89 26.17 9.02
CA MET A 279 -2.50 26.71 7.79
C MET A 279 -1.48 26.95 6.67
N VAL A 280 -0.19 27.06 6.98
CA VAL A 280 0.87 27.42 6.03
C VAL A 280 1.87 26.27 5.81
N GLY A 281 2.03 25.38 6.80
CA GLY A 281 3.01 24.31 6.75
C GLY A 281 2.56 23.15 5.87
N LYS A 282 3.38 22.78 4.90
CA LYS A 282 3.26 21.49 4.22
C LYS A 282 3.79 20.39 5.13
N VAL A 283 3.16 19.22 5.08
CA VAL A 283 3.62 18.02 5.80
C VAL A 283 4.78 17.43 5.03
N GLU A 284 5.97 17.47 5.61
CA GLU A 284 7.13 16.76 5.07
C GLU A 284 7.02 15.28 5.50
N VAL A 285 6.83 14.40 4.53
CA VAL A 285 6.88 12.96 4.74
C VAL A 285 8.29 12.51 4.36
N PRO A 286 9.07 11.98 5.31
CA PRO A 286 10.39 11.43 5.00
C PRO A 286 10.28 10.30 3.97
N GLN A 287 11.28 10.17 3.11
CA GLN A 287 11.32 9.11 2.10
C GLN A 287 11.27 7.72 2.74
N GLU A 288 11.94 7.54 3.87
CA GLU A 288 11.89 6.28 4.63
C GLU A 288 10.46 5.94 5.08
N ALA A 289 9.63 6.94 5.37
CA ALA A 289 8.24 6.72 5.71
C ALA A 289 7.40 6.27 4.50
N PHE A 290 7.71 6.74 3.28
CA PHE A 290 7.09 6.22 2.05
C PHE A 290 7.49 4.77 1.82
N ILE A 291 8.78 4.47 1.84
CA ILE A 291 9.29 3.10 1.65
C ILE A 291 8.68 2.16 2.69
N ALA A 292 8.73 2.52 3.96
CA ALA A 292 8.23 1.69 5.04
C ALA A 292 6.71 1.57 5.06
N ALA A 293 5.94 2.59 4.64
CA ALA A 293 4.50 2.52 4.53
C ALA A 293 4.05 1.63 3.37
N LEU A 294 4.79 1.68 2.26
CA LEU A 294 4.51 0.89 1.05
C LEU A 294 5.10 -0.52 1.12
N SER A 295 6.19 -0.71 1.88
CA SER A 295 6.69 -2.06 2.15
C SER A 295 5.70 -2.79 3.05
N THR A 296 5.18 -3.87 2.55
CA THR A 296 4.27 -4.76 3.26
C THR A 296 5.04 -5.80 4.04
N ASN A 297 5.95 -5.38 4.89
CA ASN A 297 6.48 -6.31 5.86
C ASN A 297 5.36 -6.65 6.84
N SER A 298 4.94 -7.89 6.79
CA SER A 298 4.08 -8.60 7.72
C SER A 298 4.73 -8.73 9.12
N ASP A 299 5.49 -7.75 9.57
CA ASP A 299 6.06 -7.71 10.92
C ASP A 299 5.06 -7.08 11.90
N GLY A 300 3.85 -7.63 11.87
CA GLY A 300 2.81 -7.38 12.87
C GLY A 300 2.98 -8.20 14.15
N GLU A 301 4.13 -8.84 14.38
CA GLU A 301 4.40 -9.57 15.63
C GLU A 301 5.88 -9.54 16.01
N SER A 302 6.36 -8.40 16.46
CA SER A 302 7.44 -8.41 17.48
C SER A 302 7.64 -7.01 18.05
N GLY A 303 7.26 -6.81 19.27
CA GLY A 303 7.57 -5.56 19.97
C GLY A 303 6.75 -5.25 21.21
N LYS A 304 6.13 -6.23 21.84
CA LYS A 304 5.81 -6.11 23.27
C LYS A 304 7.00 -6.60 24.09
N THR A 305 8.10 -5.87 24.06
CA THR A 305 9.05 -5.95 25.17
C THR A 305 8.76 -4.78 26.08
N LYS A 306 8.08 -5.10 27.17
CA LYS A 306 7.95 -4.21 28.34
C LYS A 306 9.34 -3.79 28.81
N LYS A 307 9.56 -2.51 28.95
CA LYS A 307 10.31 -1.88 30.02
C LYS A 307 9.59 -0.63 30.50
#